data_50c9a69c4733c12487f6e0c740a30bc9
#
_entry.id   50c9a69c4733c12487f6e0c740a30bc9
#
_cell.length_a   1.000
_cell.length_b   1.000
_cell.length_c   1.000
_cell.angle_alpha   90.00
_cell.angle_beta   90.00
_cell.angle_gamma   90.00
#
_symmetry.space_group_name_H-M   'P 1'
#
loop_
_entity.id
_entity.type
_entity.pdbx_description
1 polymer ?
#
loop_
_entity_poly.entity_id
_entity_poly.type
_entity_poly.pdbx_seq_one_letter_code
_entity_poly.pdbx_strand_id
1 'polypeptide(L)'
;MADNKINQYPANICLAPFAYLTFDPANNVSPCPALGGSVWQFPDQTIHKIWTNLELTDFRQDMLENKRHDVCSRCWEEESVGMPSQRTRLWDMLLDPAGTATHILETDTTPQAVLEPATYLKGPMQLAIKISNVCNLRCRSCNSNDSVTLAVEG
;
A
#
# COMPACT_ATOMS: atom_id res chain seq x y z
N MET A 1 -2.48 -27.53 -12.36
CA MET A 1 -3.57 -26.65 -11.93
C MET A 1 -2.97 -25.74 -10.88
N ALA A 2 -2.86 -24.45 -11.13
CA ALA A 2 -2.34 -23.54 -10.12
C ALA A 2 -3.39 -23.49 -9.00
N ASP A 3 -3.03 -23.96 -7.81
CA ASP A 3 -3.85 -23.79 -6.62
C ASP A 3 -4.17 -22.33 -6.48
N ASN A 4 -5.46 -22.00 -6.44
CA ASN A 4 -5.93 -20.63 -6.35
C ASN A 4 -5.65 -20.10 -4.94
N LYS A 5 -4.39 -19.67 -4.71
CA LYS A 5 -3.92 -19.13 -3.44
C LYS A 5 -4.72 -17.91 -2.94
N ILE A 6 -5.49 -17.28 -3.82
CA ILE A 6 -6.27 -16.06 -3.50
C ILE A 6 -7.27 -16.33 -2.37
N ASN A 7 -7.84 -17.54 -2.30
CA ASN A 7 -8.83 -17.89 -1.28
C ASN A 7 -8.25 -18.11 0.13
N GLN A 8 -6.94 -18.09 0.29
CA GLN A 8 -6.31 -18.24 1.62
C GLN A 8 -6.23 -16.92 2.40
N TYR A 9 -6.48 -15.76 1.75
CA TYR A 9 -6.41 -14.45 2.39
C TYR A 9 -7.80 -14.00 2.88
N PRO A 10 -7.87 -13.21 3.98
CA PRO A 10 -9.13 -12.61 4.41
C PRO A 10 -9.76 -11.79 3.30
N ALA A 11 -11.06 -11.98 3.05
CA ALA A 11 -11.73 -11.55 1.82
C ALA A 11 -11.52 -10.07 1.46
N ASN A 12 -11.72 -9.14 2.38
CA ASN A 12 -11.62 -7.71 2.07
C ASN A 12 -10.52 -6.98 2.88
N ILE A 13 -9.71 -7.70 3.64
CA ILE A 13 -8.65 -7.09 4.44
C ILE A 13 -7.39 -6.93 3.58
N CYS A 14 -6.83 -5.72 3.59
CA CYS A 14 -5.52 -5.40 3.03
C CYS A 14 -4.58 -4.93 4.13
N LEU A 15 -3.34 -5.40 4.12
CA LEU A 15 -2.33 -5.01 5.11
C LEU A 15 -1.74 -3.62 4.86
N ALA A 16 -1.88 -3.09 3.64
CA ALA A 16 -1.28 -1.81 3.28
C ALA A 16 -1.66 -0.67 4.25
N PRO A 17 -2.93 -0.40 4.58
CA PRO A 17 -3.29 0.70 5.47
C PRO A 17 -2.78 0.56 6.90
N PHE A 18 -2.35 -0.62 7.28
CA PHE A 18 -1.83 -0.92 8.61
C PHE A 18 -0.30 -0.89 8.67
N ALA A 19 0.37 -0.87 7.52
CA ALA A 19 1.82 -0.99 7.44
C ALA A 19 2.50 0.09 6.59
N TYR A 20 1.81 0.66 5.60
CA TYR A 20 2.41 1.52 4.59
C TYR A 20 1.89 2.95 4.62
N LEU A 21 2.79 3.87 4.29
CA LEU A 21 2.45 5.23 3.92
C LEU A 21 3.29 5.64 2.72
N THR A 22 2.65 6.18 1.69
CA THR A 22 3.33 6.66 0.48
C THR A 22 3.14 8.15 0.32
N PHE A 23 4.18 8.82 -0.14
CA PHE A 23 4.20 10.26 -0.40
C PHE A 23 4.61 10.49 -1.85
N ASP A 24 3.92 11.39 -2.52
CA ASP A 24 4.30 11.85 -3.85
C ASP A 24 4.84 13.29 -3.83
N PRO A 25 5.44 13.78 -4.95
CA PRO A 25 5.99 15.13 -5.02
C PRO A 25 4.97 16.25 -4.86
N ALA A 26 3.69 15.98 -4.97
CA ALA A 26 2.60 16.94 -4.79
C ALA A 26 2.05 16.93 -3.35
N ASN A 27 2.76 16.32 -2.41
CA ASN A 27 2.34 16.12 -1.02
C ASN A 27 1.05 15.30 -0.87
N ASN A 28 0.74 14.48 -1.87
CA ASN A 28 -0.33 13.52 -1.71
C ASN A 28 0.16 12.35 -0.88
N VAL A 29 -0.72 11.86 -0.04
CA VAL A 29 -0.45 10.73 0.84
C VAL A 29 -1.43 9.60 0.53
N SER A 30 -0.92 8.39 0.49
CA SER A 30 -1.72 7.19 0.27
C SER A 30 -1.31 6.08 1.23
N PRO A 31 -2.27 5.29 1.75
CA PRO A 31 -1.99 4.15 2.60
C PRO A 31 -1.57 2.90 1.80
N CYS A 32 -1.40 3.03 0.48
CA CYS A 32 -1.09 1.91 -0.39
C CYS A 32 -0.22 2.35 -1.58
N PRO A 33 0.86 1.65 -1.89
CA PRO A 33 1.72 1.99 -3.03
C PRO A 33 1.07 1.76 -4.39
N ALA A 34 -0.03 1.01 -4.46
CA ALA A 34 -0.75 0.73 -5.71
C ALA A 34 -1.88 1.72 -5.98
N LEU A 35 -2.24 2.58 -5.04
CA LEU A 35 -3.19 3.65 -5.27
C LEU A 35 -2.50 4.74 -6.08
N GLY A 36 -2.80 4.80 -7.36
CA GLY A 36 -2.37 5.88 -8.22
C GLY A 36 -3.20 7.14 -7.93
N GLY A 37 -2.53 8.22 -7.54
CA GLY A 37 -3.19 9.48 -7.20
C GLY A 37 -3.34 9.72 -5.70
N SER A 38 -3.78 10.92 -5.35
CA SER A 38 -3.96 11.31 -3.96
C SER A 38 -5.23 10.70 -3.39
N VAL A 39 -5.08 10.01 -2.27
CA VAL A 39 -6.24 9.71 -1.44
C VAL A 39 -6.44 10.88 -0.48
N TRP A 40 -5.35 11.43 0.06
CA TRP A 40 -5.38 12.56 0.99
C TRP A 40 -4.25 13.56 0.70
N GLN A 41 -4.48 14.82 1.08
CA GLN A 41 -3.45 15.85 1.11
C GLN A 41 -3.30 16.37 2.53
N PHE A 42 -2.10 16.26 3.07
CA PHE A 42 -1.78 16.70 4.42
C PHE A 42 -0.55 17.64 4.40
N PRO A 43 -0.69 18.84 3.84
CA PRO A 43 0.40 19.80 3.87
C PRO A 43 0.75 20.14 5.33
N ASP A 44 2.04 20.22 5.61
CA ASP A 44 2.58 20.67 6.89
C ASP A 44 2.22 19.82 8.13
N GLN A 45 1.86 18.54 7.94
CA GLN A 45 1.60 17.65 9.05
C GLN A 45 2.77 16.68 9.29
N THR A 46 2.93 16.27 10.54
CA THR A 46 3.89 15.23 10.89
C THR A 46 3.36 13.85 10.44
N ILE A 47 4.29 12.93 10.14
CA ILE A 47 3.94 11.54 9.78
C ILE A 47 3.01 10.92 10.83
N HIS A 48 3.26 11.18 12.11
CA HIS A 48 2.41 10.66 13.19
C HIS A 48 0.98 11.19 13.12
N LYS A 49 0.78 12.48 12.87
CA LYS A 49 -0.56 13.08 12.70
C LYS A 49 -1.29 12.52 11.48
N ILE A 50 -0.57 12.33 10.38
CA ILE A 50 -1.13 11.70 9.18
C ILE A 50 -1.54 10.26 9.49
N TRP A 51 -0.68 9.51 10.17
CA TRP A 51 -0.89 8.11 10.50
C TRP A 51 -2.07 7.86 11.43
N THR A 52 -2.35 8.81 12.30
CA THR A 52 -3.42 8.73 13.32
C THR A 52 -4.64 9.60 13.01
N ASN A 53 -4.76 10.13 11.77
CA ASN A 53 -5.91 10.93 11.41
C ASN A 53 -7.20 10.08 11.34
N LEU A 54 -8.34 10.77 11.42
CA LEU A 54 -9.64 10.10 11.41
C LEU A 54 -9.90 9.36 10.10
N GLU A 55 -9.56 9.94 8.95
CA GLU A 55 -9.82 9.34 7.65
C GLU A 55 -9.09 8.00 7.47
N LEU A 56 -7.81 7.94 7.87
CA LEU A 56 -7.06 6.68 7.82
C LEU A 56 -7.54 5.69 8.88
N THR A 57 -7.98 6.18 10.03
CA THR A 57 -8.53 5.34 11.10
C THR A 57 -9.85 4.72 10.66
N ASP A 58 -10.76 5.50 10.09
CA ASP A 58 -12.03 5.04 9.57
C ASP A 58 -11.83 4.03 8.41
N PHE A 59 -10.87 4.33 7.52
CA PHE A 59 -10.51 3.43 6.43
C PHE A 59 -10.01 2.06 6.92
N ARG A 60 -9.20 2.03 7.99
CA ARG A 60 -8.76 0.79 8.64
C ARG A 60 -9.93 0.06 9.30
N GLN A 61 -10.78 0.80 10.00
CA GLN A 61 -11.95 0.22 10.67
C GLN A 61 -12.90 -0.44 9.66
N ASP A 62 -13.19 0.23 8.57
CA ASP A 62 -14.03 -0.32 7.50
C ASP A 62 -13.44 -1.62 6.92
N MET A 63 -12.13 -1.69 6.74
CA MET A 63 -11.47 -2.93 6.30
C MET A 63 -11.58 -4.05 7.35
N LEU A 64 -11.42 -3.75 8.63
CA LEU A 64 -11.60 -4.72 9.70
C LEU A 64 -13.06 -5.21 9.80
N GLU A 65 -14.01 -4.36 9.43
CA GLU A 65 -15.42 -4.69 9.30
C GLU A 65 -15.77 -5.37 7.96
N ASN A 66 -14.76 -5.75 7.18
CA ASN A 66 -14.91 -6.46 5.90
C ASN A 66 -15.61 -5.62 4.81
N LYS A 67 -15.54 -4.29 4.89
CA LYS A 67 -16.08 -3.39 3.87
C LYS A 67 -15.08 -3.20 2.73
N ARG A 68 -15.59 -3.05 1.52
CA ARG A 68 -14.79 -2.72 0.33
C ARG A 68 -14.81 -1.22 0.09
N HIS A 69 -13.67 -0.69 -0.30
CA HIS A 69 -13.55 0.70 -0.74
C HIS A 69 -13.33 0.75 -2.26
N ASP A 70 -14.01 1.66 -2.93
CA ASP A 70 -13.91 1.83 -4.39
C ASP A 70 -12.47 2.15 -4.84
N VAL A 71 -11.70 2.84 -4.03
CA VAL A 71 -10.28 3.12 -4.29
C VAL A 71 -9.43 1.85 -4.37
N CYS A 72 -9.91 0.72 -3.85
CA CYS A 72 -9.25 -0.59 -3.89
C CYS A 72 -9.73 -1.47 -5.05
N SER A 73 -10.64 -0.99 -5.93
CA SER A 73 -11.27 -1.76 -7.00
C SER A 73 -10.27 -2.52 -7.86
N ARG A 74 -9.15 -1.89 -8.20
CA ARG A 74 -8.10 -2.51 -9.01
C ARG A 74 -7.62 -3.85 -8.45
N CYS A 75 -7.38 -3.96 -7.16
CA CYS A 75 -6.96 -5.22 -6.56
C CYS A 75 -8.05 -6.29 -6.66
N TRP A 76 -9.31 -5.91 -6.44
CA TRP A 76 -10.44 -6.82 -6.55
C TRP A 76 -10.67 -7.29 -7.99
N GLU A 77 -10.48 -6.41 -8.96
CA GLU A 77 -10.56 -6.73 -10.39
C GLU A 77 -9.46 -7.71 -10.79
N GLU A 78 -8.19 -7.44 -10.43
CA GLU A 78 -7.07 -8.34 -10.67
C GLU A 78 -7.33 -9.74 -10.07
N GLU A 79 -7.81 -9.80 -8.83
CA GLU A 79 -8.12 -11.06 -8.14
C GLU A 79 -9.31 -11.80 -8.74
N SER A 80 -10.32 -11.08 -9.24
CA SER A 80 -11.49 -11.69 -9.88
C SER A 80 -11.17 -12.50 -11.12
N VAL A 81 -10.08 -12.15 -11.79
CA VAL A 81 -9.57 -12.87 -12.98
C VAL A 81 -8.40 -13.82 -12.64
N GLY A 82 -8.14 -14.05 -11.36
CA GLY A 82 -7.09 -14.95 -10.90
C GLY A 82 -5.68 -14.36 -10.95
N MET A 83 -5.53 -13.05 -11.10
CA MET A 83 -4.24 -12.38 -11.10
C MET A 83 -3.82 -11.96 -9.68
N PRO A 84 -2.51 -12.05 -9.35
CA PRO A 84 -2.01 -11.56 -8.08
C PRO A 84 -2.09 -10.03 -8.03
N SER A 85 -2.76 -9.51 -7.04
CA SER A 85 -2.88 -8.08 -6.75
C SER A 85 -1.78 -7.57 -5.81
N GLN A 86 -1.71 -6.25 -5.61
CA GLN A 86 -0.85 -5.68 -4.58
C GLN A 86 -1.26 -6.18 -3.18
N ARG A 87 -2.54 -6.36 -2.93
CA ARG A 87 -3.06 -6.89 -1.67
C ARG A 87 -2.54 -8.31 -1.40
N THR A 88 -2.67 -9.21 -2.36
CA THR A 88 -2.20 -10.60 -2.20
C THR A 88 -0.69 -10.69 -2.06
N ARG A 89 0.06 -9.85 -2.78
CA ARG A 89 1.53 -9.79 -2.64
C ARG A 89 1.97 -9.35 -1.24
N LEU A 90 1.26 -8.41 -0.63
CA LEU A 90 1.55 -7.99 0.75
C LEU A 90 1.27 -9.09 1.76
N TRP A 91 0.20 -9.85 1.56
CA TRP A 91 -0.07 -11.04 2.36
C TRP A 91 1.01 -12.11 2.17
N ASP A 92 1.41 -12.40 0.92
CA ASP A 92 2.49 -13.35 0.63
C ASP A 92 3.80 -12.94 1.30
N MET A 93 4.15 -11.66 1.24
CA MET A 93 5.37 -11.14 1.88
C MET A 93 5.40 -11.38 3.40
N LEU A 94 4.24 -11.29 4.06
CA LEU A 94 4.15 -11.51 5.51
C LEU A 94 3.97 -12.98 5.88
N LEU A 95 3.47 -13.80 4.95
CA LEU A 95 3.28 -15.23 5.15
C LEU A 95 4.48 -16.07 4.71
N ASP A 96 5.46 -15.46 4.02
CA ASP A 96 6.65 -16.18 3.54
C ASP A 96 7.65 -16.41 4.69
N PRO A 97 7.74 -17.62 5.24
CA PRO A 97 8.70 -17.94 6.28
C PRO A 97 10.15 -18.02 5.76
N ALA A 98 10.37 -17.99 4.43
CA ALA A 98 11.70 -18.09 3.81
C ALA A 98 12.46 -16.78 3.73
N GLY A 99 11.82 -15.64 4.16
CA GLY A 99 12.59 -14.51 4.64
C GLY A 99 13.23 -13.57 3.65
N THR A 100 12.73 -13.42 2.42
CA THR A 100 13.12 -12.26 1.61
C THR A 100 12.44 -10.97 2.06
N ALA A 101 11.32 -11.07 2.75
CA ALA A 101 10.58 -9.94 3.32
C ALA A 101 11.01 -9.58 4.76
N THR A 102 11.70 -10.45 5.47
CA THR A 102 12.13 -10.23 6.87
C THR A 102 13.13 -9.10 7.06
N HIS A 103 13.78 -8.63 6.01
CA HIS A 103 14.62 -7.42 6.10
C HIS A 103 13.83 -6.13 6.32
N ILE A 104 12.52 -6.14 6.14
CA ILE A 104 11.65 -4.97 6.32
C ILE A 104 10.99 -4.99 7.70
N LEU A 105 10.81 -6.16 8.28
CA LEU A 105 10.17 -6.35 9.58
C LEU A 105 11.12 -7.14 10.47
N GLU A 106 11.95 -6.46 11.26
CA GLU A 106 12.89 -7.07 12.22
C GLU A 106 12.22 -7.79 13.41
N THR A 107 10.96 -8.18 13.26
CA THR A 107 10.20 -8.81 14.34
C THR A 107 9.41 -10.00 13.80
N ASP A 108 9.08 -10.97 14.65
CA ASP A 108 8.14 -12.06 14.43
C ASP A 108 6.71 -11.55 14.14
N THR A 109 6.57 -10.66 13.14
CA THR A 109 5.33 -9.98 12.86
C THR A 109 4.46 -10.87 11.99
N THR A 110 3.50 -11.53 12.59
CA THR A 110 2.46 -12.25 11.85
C THR A 110 1.47 -11.27 11.23
N PRO A 111 0.74 -11.66 10.17
CA PRO A 111 -0.32 -10.82 9.60
C PRO A 111 -1.34 -10.34 10.63
N GLN A 112 -1.69 -11.19 11.59
CA GLN A 112 -2.57 -10.86 12.71
C GLN A 112 -1.96 -9.77 13.60
N ALA A 113 -0.67 -9.85 13.90
CA ALA A 113 0.01 -8.83 14.70
C ALA A 113 0.06 -7.46 14.01
N VAL A 114 0.11 -7.42 12.65
CA VAL A 114 0.03 -6.15 11.90
C VAL A 114 -1.33 -5.48 12.09
N LEU A 115 -2.39 -6.26 12.19
CA LEU A 115 -3.76 -5.76 12.35
C LEU A 115 -4.09 -5.34 13.79
N GLU A 116 -3.23 -5.68 14.76
CA GLU A 116 -3.44 -5.30 16.16
C GLU A 116 -3.19 -3.80 16.38
N PRO A 117 -4.11 -3.07 17.05
CA PRO A 117 -3.95 -1.65 17.33
C PRO A 117 -2.64 -1.32 18.04
N ALA A 118 -2.20 -2.18 18.96
CA ALA A 118 -0.93 -2.01 19.68
C ALA A 118 0.30 -2.01 18.75
N THR A 119 0.17 -2.55 17.55
CA THR A 119 1.22 -2.60 16.52
C THR A 119 1.09 -1.44 15.56
N TYR A 120 -0.02 -1.35 14.82
CA TYR A 120 -0.12 -0.36 13.74
C TYR A 120 -0.23 1.09 14.25
N LEU A 121 -0.76 1.34 15.45
CA LEU A 121 -0.83 2.70 15.98
C LEU A 121 0.54 3.31 16.37
N LYS A 122 1.59 2.51 16.45
CA LYS A 122 2.95 3.02 16.69
C LYS A 122 3.49 3.84 15.52
N GLY A 123 3.08 3.53 14.31
CA GLY A 123 3.50 4.20 13.08
C GLY A 123 3.53 3.27 11.88
N PRO A 124 3.74 3.80 10.69
CA PRO A 124 3.92 2.97 9.50
C PRO A 124 5.21 2.16 9.60
N MET A 125 5.14 0.91 9.19
CA MET A 125 6.31 0.02 9.12
C MET A 125 7.17 0.35 7.90
N GLN A 126 6.54 0.89 6.84
CA GLN A 126 7.22 1.25 5.61
C GLN A 126 6.74 2.60 5.09
N LEU A 127 7.71 3.43 4.70
CA LEU A 127 7.48 4.68 3.99
C LEU A 127 8.00 4.56 2.57
N ALA A 128 7.13 4.86 1.60
CA ALA A 128 7.53 5.03 0.21
C ALA A 128 7.45 6.52 -0.13
N ILE A 129 8.60 7.14 -0.36
CA ILE A 129 8.68 8.59 -0.61
C ILE A 129 9.17 8.80 -2.03
N LYS A 130 8.33 9.37 -2.88
CA LYS A 130 8.69 9.85 -4.19
C LYS A 130 9.03 11.33 -4.09
N ILE A 131 10.32 11.62 -4.05
CA ILE A 131 10.82 12.99 -3.80
C ILE A 131 10.55 13.92 -4.98
N SER A 132 10.65 13.38 -6.21
CA SER A 132 10.52 14.16 -7.45
C SER A 132 10.13 13.27 -8.62
N ASN A 133 9.49 13.86 -9.61
CA ASN A 133 9.31 13.26 -10.94
C ASN A 133 10.28 13.87 -11.97
N VAL A 134 11.22 14.71 -11.55
CA VAL A 134 12.26 15.24 -12.43
C VAL A 134 13.26 14.12 -12.72
N CYS A 135 13.19 13.60 -13.93
CA CYS A 135 14.03 12.48 -14.38
C CYS A 135 14.43 12.71 -15.83
N ASN A 136 15.71 12.54 -16.13
CA ASN A 136 16.26 12.63 -17.49
C ASN A 136 16.39 11.27 -18.17
N LEU A 137 15.94 10.20 -17.53
CA LEU A 137 15.97 8.84 -18.08
C LEU A 137 14.66 8.55 -18.82
N ARG A 138 14.75 7.62 -19.79
CA ARG A 138 13.64 7.13 -20.61
C ARG A 138 13.49 5.62 -20.43
N CYS A 139 13.25 5.20 -19.20
CA CYS A 139 13.09 3.77 -18.90
C CYS A 139 11.82 3.23 -19.55
N ARG A 140 11.90 2.04 -20.14
CA ARG A 140 10.76 1.38 -20.83
C ARG A 140 9.58 1.06 -19.89
N SER A 141 9.84 0.95 -18.59
CA SER A 141 8.84 0.68 -17.55
C SER A 141 8.30 1.95 -16.89
N CYS A 142 8.74 3.13 -17.34
CA CYS A 142 8.33 4.41 -16.78
C CYS A 142 7.13 4.98 -17.52
N ASN A 143 6.41 5.88 -16.88
CA ASN A 143 5.25 6.57 -17.46
C ASN A 143 5.35 8.09 -17.23
N SER A 144 4.45 8.86 -17.87
CA SER A 144 4.42 10.31 -17.80
C SER A 144 4.18 10.88 -16.38
N ASN A 145 3.53 10.13 -15.50
CA ASN A 145 3.32 10.56 -14.10
C ASN A 145 4.60 10.45 -13.28
N ASP A 146 5.51 9.56 -13.68
CA ASP A 146 6.75 9.27 -12.97
C ASP A 146 7.97 9.97 -13.55
N SER A 147 7.84 10.59 -14.73
CA SER A 147 8.93 11.31 -15.38
C SER A 147 8.42 12.53 -16.15
N VAL A 148 8.94 13.69 -15.81
CA VAL A 148 8.68 14.96 -16.52
C VAL A 148 9.13 14.86 -17.97
N THR A 149 10.27 14.20 -18.26
CA THR A 149 10.77 14.03 -19.62
C THR A 149 9.75 13.28 -20.50
N LEU A 150 9.17 12.19 -19.98
CA LEU A 150 8.15 11.44 -20.70
C LEU A 150 6.81 12.19 -20.81
N ALA A 151 6.49 13.04 -19.84
CA ALA A 151 5.28 13.86 -19.86
C ALA A 151 5.33 14.96 -20.94
N VAL A 152 6.51 15.46 -21.29
CA VAL A 152 6.69 16.50 -22.31
C VAL A 152 6.76 15.92 -23.73
N GLU A 153 7.17 14.66 -23.87
CA GLU A 153 7.36 14.01 -25.17
C GLU A 153 6.11 13.25 -25.68
N GLY A 154 5.11 13.03 -24.86
CA GLY A 154 3.85 12.35 -25.20
C GLY A 154 2.74 13.34 -25.47
#